data_4cd4abf8f8ff91d5b03c7ca442784628
#
_entry.id   4cd4abf8f8ff91d5b03c7ca442784628
#
_cell.length_a   1.000
_cell.length_b   1.000
_cell.length_c   1.000
_cell.angle_alpha   90.00
_cell.angle_beta   90.00
_cell.angle_gamma   90.00
#
_symmetry.space_group_name_H-M   'P 1'
#
loop_
_entity.id
_entity.type
_entity.pdbx_description
1 polymer ?
#
loop_
_entity_poly.entity_id
_entity_poly.type
_entity_poly.pdbx_seq_one_letter_code
_entity_poly.pdbx_strand_id
1 'polypeptide(L)'
;MKKLMKFMSYVLVAALASAVTFAAANVPREDNAKLDELRALVDEKFIGEIDWAAAEDSAAAGMVAGLGDRWSYYMSAERYDSYLEQMNNAYVGVGITVTEREDGYIDVVEVVKGGPAERAGIEAGDILTHADGIDLATLTMDESTGIIKGEEGTTVHLTIRRGEITREMDVKREFFEVTVASGQMLTEDIGMVTIENFDGRCADETIDAIESLMDQGAKKLIFDVRNNPGGYKRELCAVLDYLLPEGPLFRSEYYDGTEQVDESDADCLDIPMAVLVNSESISAAEFFAAALDEYEAATVVGTQTIGKGYFQQTYRLSDGSAVGLSVGKYTTPNGVSLTDVGITPDVVVEVSEELFWQIYYGNVDWTGDPQVLAAVEVLKNAE
;
A
#
# COMPACT_ATOMS: atom_id res chain seq x y z
N MET A 1 -40.31 23.05 8.19
CA MET A 1 -39.38 23.00 9.32
C MET A 1 -38.20 22.10 9.06
N LYS A 2 -38.31 20.79 8.78
CA LYS A 2 -37.15 19.86 8.57
C LYS A 2 -36.18 20.28 7.44
N LYS A 3 -36.64 20.83 6.31
CA LYS A 3 -35.76 21.34 5.22
C LYS A 3 -34.98 22.58 5.62
N LEU A 4 -35.59 23.47 6.43
CA LEU A 4 -34.94 24.70 6.92
C LEU A 4 -33.85 24.34 7.97
N MET A 5 -34.11 23.37 8.84
CA MET A 5 -33.13 22.89 9.82
C MET A 5 -31.92 22.20 9.13
N LYS A 6 -32.14 21.41 8.07
CA LYS A 6 -31.04 20.85 7.28
C LYS A 6 -30.21 21.92 6.59
N PHE A 7 -30.85 22.92 6.00
CA PHE A 7 -30.15 24.05 5.38
C PHE A 7 -29.32 24.85 6.39
N MET A 8 -29.89 25.14 7.57
CA MET A 8 -29.15 25.79 8.67
C MET A 8 -27.97 24.93 9.17
N SER A 9 -28.11 23.62 9.22
CA SER A 9 -27.01 22.70 9.58
C SER A 9 -25.85 22.77 8.58
N TYR A 10 -26.12 22.77 7.27
CA TYR A 10 -25.08 22.92 6.25
C TYR A 10 -24.39 24.32 6.28
N VAL A 11 -25.16 25.36 6.54
CA VAL A 11 -24.60 26.74 6.70
C VAL A 11 -23.72 26.81 7.95
N LEU A 12 -24.11 26.16 9.04
CA LEU A 12 -23.32 26.11 10.28
C LEU A 12 -22.00 25.32 10.09
N VAL A 13 -22.06 24.19 9.41
CA VAL A 13 -20.86 23.37 9.09
C VAL A 13 -19.93 24.13 8.15
N ALA A 14 -20.46 24.79 7.12
CA ALA A 14 -19.66 25.62 6.23
C ALA A 14 -19.03 26.82 6.96
N ALA A 15 -19.77 27.46 7.89
CA ALA A 15 -19.24 28.55 8.69
C ALA A 15 -18.16 28.09 9.69
N LEU A 16 -18.33 26.92 10.30
CA LEU A 16 -17.31 26.30 11.18
C LEU A 16 -16.07 25.91 10.38
N ALA A 17 -16.22 25.27 9.21
CA ALA A 17 -15.10 24.94 8.34
C ALA A 17 -14.35 26.21 7.89
N SER A 18 -15.07 27.29 7.52
CA SER A 18 -14.47 28.59 7.17
C SER A 18 -13.79 29.25 8.37
N ALA A 19 -14.33 29.12 9.58
CA ALA A 19 -13.74 29.69 10.80
C ALA A 19 -12.47 28.94 11.21
N VAL A 20 -12.43 27.60 11.05
CA VAL A 20 -11.23 26.78 11.28
C VAL A 20 -10.15 27.12 10.25
N THR A 21 -10.51 27.26 8.98
CA THR A 21 -9.58 27.68 7.91
C THR A 21 -9.06 29.10 8.16
N PHE A 22 -9.91 30.02 8.62
CA PHE A 22 -9.51 31.39 8.94
C PHE A 22 -8.64 31.46 10.21
N ALA A 23 -8.91 30.62 11.21
CA ALA A 23 -8.09 30.55 12.43
C ALA A 23 -6.70 29.93 12.11
N ALA A 24 -6.63 28.92 11.25
CA ALA A 24 -5.36 28.35 10.78
C ALA A 24 -4.54 29.34 9.94
N ALA A 25 -5.21 30.21 9.16
CA ALA A 25 -4.53 31.25 8.38
C ALA A 25 -4.01 32.44 9.22
N ASN A 26 -4.49 32.60 10.47
CA ASN A 26 -4.09 33.68 11.38
C ASN A 26 -3.25 33.23 12.58
N VAL A 27 -2.70 31.99 12.57
CA VAL A 27 -1.61 31.67 13.47
C VAL A 27 -0.44 32.60 13.12
N PRO A 28 0.10 33.42 14.07
CA PRO A 28 1.30 34.19 13.79
C PRO A 28 2.38 33.18 13.35
N ARG A 29 2.76 33.22 12.09
CA ARG A 29 3.98 32.53 11.65
C ARG A 29 5.10 33.26 12.40
N GLU A 30 5.74 32.58 13.34
CA GLU A 30 7.09 32.97 13.73
C GLU A 30 7.88 33.02 12.43
N ASP A 31 8.47 34.17 12.13
CA ASP A 31 9.24 34.39 10.92
C ASP A 31 10.22 33.22 10.73
N ASN A 32 10.16 32.56 9.58
CA ASN A 32 11.16 31.55 9.18
C ASN A 32 12.50 32.21 8.85
N ALA A 33 12.90 33.18 9.68
CA ALA A 33 14.07 34.01 9.48
C ALA A 33 15.32 33.21 9.13
N LYS A 34 15.46 32.01 9.69
CA LYS A 34 16.57 31.11 9.38
C LYS A 34 16.53 30.57 7.94
N LEU A 35 15.37 30.17 7.46
CA LEU A 35 15.22 29.64 6.09
C LEU A 35 15.31 30.78 5.07
N ASP A 36 14.75 31.94 5.39
CA ASP A 36 14.82 33.13 4.55
C ASP A 36 16.26 33.64 4.46
N GLU A 37 17.00 33.66 5.57
CA GLU A 37 18.43 34.03 5.60
C GLU A 37 19.26 33.03 4.78
N LEU A 38 19.01 31.72 4.93
CA LEU A 38 19.69 30.68 4.16
C LEU A 38 19.41 30.86 2.66
N ARG A 39 18.17 31.09 2.27
CA ARG A 39 17.78 31.31 0.87
C ARG A 39 18.50 32.53 0.29
N ALA A 40 18.51 33.65 1.02
CA ALA A 40 19.23 34.87 0.59
C ALA A 40 20.73 34.63 0.43
N LEU A 41 21.36 33.86 1.32
CA LEU A 41 22.77 33.51 1.21
C LEU A 41 23.07 32.62 0.01
N VAL A 42 22.18 31.65 -0.27
CA VAL A 42 22.31 30.78 -1.44
C VAL A 42 22.18 31.62 -2.71
N ASP A 43 21.16 32.48 -2.83
CA ASP A 43 20.97 33.37 -3.97
C ASP A 43 22.18 34.30 -4.20
N GLU A 44 22.79 34.80 -3.12
CA GLU A 44 23.92 35.76 -3.22
C GLU A 44 25.29 35.09 -3.48
N LYS A 45 25.49 33.89 -2.95
CA LYS A 45 26.85 33.32 -2.83
C LYS A 45 27.06 32.02 -3.59
N PHE A 46 26.00 31.29 -3.96
CA PHE A 46 26.18 30.02 -4.65
C PHE A 46 26.62 30.23 -6.09
N ILE A 47 27.62 29.49 -6.54
CA ILE A 47 28.23 29.66 -7.86
C ILE A 47 27.52 28.91 -8.97
N GLY A 48 26.71 27.91 -8.63
CA GLY A 48 26.00 27.05 -9.59
C GLY A 48 24.62 27.58 -9.96
N GLU A 49 23.97 26.88 -10.87
CA GLU A 49 22.54 27.07 -11.13
C GLU A 49 21.72 26.50 -9.97
N ILE A 50 20.62 27.14 -9.62
CA ILE A 50 19.79 26.76 -8.50
C ILE A 50 18.44 26.28 -9.05
N ASP A 51 18.12 25.02 -8.80
CA ASP A 51 16.76 24.50 -8.89
C ASP A 51 16.05 24.74 -7.54
N TRP A 52 15.27 25.82 -7.47
CA TRP A 52 14.56 26.18 -6.26
C TRP A 52 13.43 25.21 -5.94
N ALA A 53 12.80 24.58 -6.94
CA ALA A 53 11.75 23.58 -6.70
C ALA A 53 12.33 22.36 -5.98
N ALA A 54 13.41 21.80 -6.51
CA ALA A 54 14.12 20.68 -5.87
C ALA A 54 14.69 21.01 -4.48
N ALA A 55 15.17 22.25 -4.30
CA ALA A 55 15.69 22.72 -3.01
C ALA A 55 14.58 22.88 -1.96
N GLU A 56 13.41 23.39 -2.34
CA GLU A 56 12.23 23.53 -1.48
C GLU A 56 11.66 22.17 -1.09
N ASP A 57 11.55 21.20 -2.03
CA ASP A 57 11.17 19.80 -1.76
C ASP A 57 12.12 19.16 -0.74
N SER A 58 13.44 19.34 -0.93
CA SER A 58 14.46 18.82 -0.02
C SER A 58 14.34 19.44 1.38
N ALA A 59 14.05 20.73 1.47
CA ALA A 59 13.84 21.43 2.75
C ALA A 59 12.57 20.91 3.46
N ALA A 60 11.47 20.71 2.74
CA ALA A 60 10.24 20.16 3.26
C ALA A 60 10.44 18.73 3.76
N ALA A 61 11.10 17.87 2.98
CA ALA A 61 11.47 16.53 3.37
C ALA A 61 12.35 16.52 4.63
N GLY A 62 13.35 17.41 4.70
CA GLY A 62 14.22 17.59 5.88
C GLY A 62 13.45 18.04 7.13
N MET A 63 12.44 18.90 6.97
CA MET A 63 11.57 19.32 8.07
C MET A 63 10.77 18.15 8.65
N VAL A 64 10.16 17.34 7.79
CA VAL A 64 9.39 16.15 8.21
C VAL A 64 10.31 15.11 8.85
N ALA A 65 11.45 14.82 8.24
CA ALA A 65 12.45 13.92 8.83
C ALA A 65 12.95 14.40 10.21
N GLY A 66 13.00 15.72 10.44
CA GLY A 66 13.37 16.33 11.71
C GLY A 66 12.38 16.09 12.85
N LEU A 67 11.16 15.58 12.58
CA LEU A 67 10.19 15.17 13.60
C LEU A 67 10.65 13.92 14.36
N GLY A 68 11.56 13.12 13.79
CA GLY A 68 12.02 11.86 14.39
C GLY A 68 10.98 10.74 14.35
N ASP A 69 9.93 10.92 13.59
CA ASP A 69 8.91 9.91 13.33
C ASP A 69 9.20 9.19 12.02
N ARG A 70 9.43 7.89 12.08
CA ARG A 70 9.78 7.07 10.93
C ARG A 70 8.60 6.85 9.94
N TRP A 71 7.39 7.20 10.35
CA TRP A 71 6.17 6.95 9.58
C TRP A 71 5.64 8.22 8.89
N SER A 72 6.07 9.41 9.35
CA SER A 72 5.74 10.65 8.68
C SER A 72 6.65 10.86 7.47
N TYR A 73 6.09 11.36 6.37
CA TYR A 73 6.80 11.52 5.11
C TYR A 73 6.37 12.78 4.36
N TYR A 74 7.23 13.25 3.45
CA TYR A 74 6.94 14.27 2.46
C TYR A 74 7.00 13.65 1.06
N MET A 75 6.13 14.09 0.18
CA MET A 75 6.11 13.73 -1.24
C MET A 75 6.06 14.98 -2.09
N SER A 76 6.92 15.09 -3.12
CA SER A 76 6.76 16.08 -4.19
C SER A 76 5.44 15.86 -4.92
N ALA A 77 5.00 16.86 -5.70
CA ALA A 77 3.74 16.75 -6.45
C ALA A 77 3.69 15.51 -7.34
N GLU A 78 4.78 15.22 -8.07
CA GLU A 78 4.90 14.04 -8.94
C GLU A 78 4.81 12.72 -8.16
N ARG A 79 5.49 12.63 -7.01
CA ARG A 79 5.43 11.43 -6.16
C ARG A 79 4.05 11.26 -5.53
N TYR A 80 3.37 12.35 -5.22
CA TYR A 80 2.01 12.28 -4.69
C TYR A 80 1.01 11.77 -5.72
N ASP A 81 1.11 12.19 -6.98
CA ASP A 81 0.27 11.67 -8.05
C ASP A 81 0.51 10.15 -8.25
N SER A 82 1.78 9.71 -8.26
CA SER A 82 2.12 8.27 -8.32
C SER A 82 1.62 7.50 -7.09
N TYR A 83 1.68 8.10 -5.91
CA TYR A 83 1.11 7.53 -4.68
C TYR A 83 -0.41 7.33 -4.78
N LEU A 84 -1.13 8.30 -5.34
CA LEU A 84 -2.59 8.17 -5.55
C LEU A 84 -2.93 7.06 -6.55
N GLU A 85 -2.14 6.88 -7.62
CA GLU A 85 -2.28 5.74 -8.53
C GLU A 85 -2.12 4.42 -7.78
N GLN A 86 -1.06 4.29 -7.00
CA GLN A 86 -0.79 3.11 -6.18
C GLN A 86 -1.94 2.82 -5.21
N MET A 87 -2.38 3.82 -4.44
CA MET A 87 -3.46 3.68 -3.45
C MET A 87 -4.82 3.33 -4.08
N ASN A 88 -5.00 3.53 -5.37
CA ASN A 88 -6.19 3.09 -6.11
C ASN A 88 -5.98 1.76 -6.84
N ASN A 89 -4.77 1.17 -6.78
CA ASN A 89 -4.38 -0.01 -7.56
C ASN A 89 -4.71 0.13 -9.06
N ALA A 90 -4.59 1.35 -9.56
CA ALA A 90 -4.95 1.73 -10.91
C ALA A 90 -3.86 2.64 -11.50
N TYR A 91 -3.35 2.28 -12.64
CA TYR A 91 -2.17 2.90 -13.24
C TYR A 91 -2.41 3.28 -14.68
N VAL A 92 -1.71 4.32 -15.13
CA VAL A 92 -1.54 4.60 -16.56
C VAL A 92 -0.08 4.31 -16.91
N GLY A 93 0.12 3.38 -17.83
CA GLY A 93 1.48 3.01 -18.22
C GLY A 93 1.53 1.77 -19.13
N VAL A 94 2.67 1.09 -19.08
CA VAL A 94 2.92 -0.11 -19.89
C VAL A 94 2.65 -1.42 -19.13
N GLY A 95 2.50 -1.39 -17.80
CA GLY A 95 2.19 -2.57 -16.99
C GLY A 95 3.40 -3.47 -16.75
N ILE A 96 4.46 -2.91 -16.18
CA ILE A 96 5.66 -3.64 -15.72
C ILE A 96 6.09 -3.16 -14.35
N THR A 97 6.60 -4.07 -13.54
CA THR A 97 7.38 -3.77 -12.32
C THR A 97 8.85 -3.89 -12.67
N VAL A 98 9.64 -2.93 -12.25
CA VAL A 98 11.05 -2.81 -12.66
C VAL A 98 11.97 -2.56 -11.48
N THR A 99 13.24 -2.93 -11.63
CA THR A 99 14.31 -2.64 -10.65
C THR A 99 15.57 -2.20 -11.36
N GLU A 100 16.35 -1.35 -10.68
CA GLU A 100 17.63 -0.87 -11.19
C GLU A 100 18.71 -1.96 -11.09
N ARG A 101 19.54 -2.03 -12.12
CA ARG A 101 20.70 -2.93 -12.22
C ARG A 101 21.98 -2.19 -11.88
N GLU A 102 23.02 -2.94 -11.51
CA GLU A 102 24.36 -2.40 -11.27
C GLU A 102 24.99 -1.73 -12.51
N ASP A 103 24.57 -2.16 -13.72
CA ASP A 103 25.05 -1.59 -14.99
C ASP A 103 24.23 -0.35 -15.45
N GLY A 104 23.30 0.13 -14.61
CA GLY A 104 22.45 1.29 -14.86
C GLY A 104 21.23 1.02 -15.74
N TYR A 105 21.10 -0.18 -16.31
CA TYR A 105 19.89 -0.60 -17.01
C TYR A 105 18.80 -1.06 -16.03
N ILE A 106 17.66 -1.48 -16.56
CA ILE A 106 16.47 -1.77 -15.78
C ILE A 106 16.01 -3.21 -16.03
N ASP A 107 15.93 -4.02 -14.97
CA ASP A 107 15.33 -5.35 -15.04
C ASP A 107 13.81 -5.26 -14.97
N VAL A 108 13.11 -5.98 -15.84
CA VAL A 108 11.68 -6.23 -15.72
C VAL A 108 11.49 -7.39 -14.72
N VAL A 109 10.97 -7.06 -13.54
CA VAL A 109 10.73 -8.05 -12.48
C VAL A 109 9.42 -8.77 -12.68
N GLU A 110 8.38 -8.01 -13.07
CA GLU A 110 7.03 -8.52 -13.27
C GLU A 110 6.35 -7.83 -14.44
N VAL A 111 5.42 -8.53 -15.08
CA VAL A 111 4.59 -8.00 -16.16
C VAL A 111 3.13 -8.24 -15.81
N VAL A 112 2.35 -7.18 -15.81
CA VAL A 112 0.91 -7.24 -15.48
C VAL A 112 0.19 -8.10 -16.50
N LYS A 113 -0.47 -9.14 -16.03
CA LYS A 113 -1.24 -10.07 -16.86
C LYS A 113 -2.35 -9.35 -17.62
N GLY A 114 -2.43 -9.56 -18.91
CA GLY A 114 -3.36 -8.84 -19.79
C GLY A 114 -2.97 -7.39 -20.08
N GLY A 115 -1.87 -6.90 -19.49
CA GLY A 115 -1.40 -5.53 -19.65
C GLY A 115 -0.75 -5.23 -21.01
N PRO A 116 -0.45 -3.95 -21.30
CA PRO A 116 0.13 -3.54 -22.58
C PRO A 116 1.49 -4.19 -22.87
N ALA A 117 2.36 -4.30 -21.87
CA ALA A 117 3.68 -4.91 -22.00
C ALA A 117 3.61 -6.40 -22.34
N GLU A 118 2.74 -7.17 -21.65
CA GLU A 118 2.54 -8.59 -21.97
C GLU A 118 2.05 -8.76 -23.41
N ARG A 119 1.07 -7.96 -23.85
CA ARG A 119 0.57 -8.00 -25.22
C ARG A 119 1.63 -7.60 -26.26
N ALA A 120 2.60 -6.76 -25.88
CA ALA A 120 3.75 -6.42 -26.73
C ALA A 120 4.83 -7.53 -26.72
N GLY A 121 4.75 -8.50 -25.81
CA GLY A 121 5.69 -9.61 -25.69
C GLY A 121 6.88 -9.35 -24.78
N ILE A 122 6.78 -8.39 -23.86
CA ILE A 122 7.72 -8.21 -22.75
C ILE A 122 7.45 -9.30 -21.70
N GLU A 123 8.51 -9.85 -21.12
CA GLU A 123 8.45 -10.91 -20.11
C GLU A 123 9.31 -10.54 -18.90
N ALA A 124 9.00 -11.10 -17.74
CA ALA A 124 9.87 -10.99 -16.58
C ALA A 124 11.28 -11.55 -16.91
N GLY A 125 12.32 -10.85 -16.46
CA GLY A 125 13.72 -11.13 -16.80
C GLY A 125 14.22 -10.43 -18.07
N ASP A 126 13.39 -9.66 -18.77
CA ASP A 126 13.86 -8.75 -19.81
C ASP A 126 14.62 -7.58 -19.20
N ILE A 127 15.57 -7.04 -19.94
CA ILE A 127 16.34 -5.87 -19.55
C ILE A 127 15.97 -4.71 -20.47
N LEU A 128 15.41 -3.64 -19.93
CA LEU A 128 15.15 -2.41 -20.66
C LEU A 128 16.46 -1.63 -20.80
N THR A 129 16.84 -1.32 -22.04
CA THR A 129 18.07 -0.60 -22.33
C THR A 129 17.83 0.81 -22.87
N HIS A 130 16.76 1.01 -23.64
CA HIS A 130 16.37 2.32 -24.16
C HIS A 130 14.87 2.52 -24.11
N ALA A 131 14.46 3.77 -23.90
CA ALA A 131 13.08 4.23 -24.06
C ALA A 131 13.07 5.49 -24.93
N ASP A 132 12.26 5.50 -25.99
CA ASP A 132 12.19 6.56 -27.02
C ASP A 132 13.58 6.97 -27.59
N GLY A 133 14.49 5.97 -27.68
CA GLY A 133 15.85 6.14 -28.19
C GLY A 133 16.85 6.70 -27.18
N ILE A 134 16.43 6.96 -25.95
CA ILE A 134 17.29 7.43 -24.86
C ILE A 134 17.88 6.22 -24.14
N ASP A 135 19.20 6.22 -23.93
CA ASP A 135 19.91 5.17 -23.18
C ASP A 135 19.61 5.30 -21.67
N LEU A 136 18.91 4.34 -21.12
CA LEU A 136 18.44 4.35 -19.72
C LEU A 136 19.59 4.29 -18.71
N ALA A 137 20.75 3.72 -19.07
CA ALA A 137 21.94 3.70 -18.19
C ALA A 137 22.52 5.11 -17.93
N THR A 138 22.07 6.12 -18.65
CA THR A 138 22.51 7.53 -18.46
C THR A 138 21.59 8.33 -17.57
N LEU A 139 20.50 7.73 -17.11
CA LEU A 139 19.42 8.35 -16.36
C LEU A 139 19.33 7.75 -14.94
N THR A 140 18.70 8.49 -14.04
CA THR A 140 18.22 7.92 -12.76
C THR A 140 17.02 7.03 -12.99
N MET A 141 16.69 6.20 -11.99
CA MET A 141 15.50 5.36 -12.04
C MET A 141 14.20 6.17 -12.20
N ASP A 142 14.10 7.31 -11.51
CA ASP A 142 12.93 8.21 -11.60
C ASP A 142 12.79 8.82 -13.01
N GLU A 143 13.88 9.29 -13.62
CA GLU A 143 13.87 9.81 -14.99
C GLU A 143 13.50 8.72 -16.01
N SER A 144 14.04 7.51 -15.83
CA SER A 144 13.75 6.36 -16.68
C SER A 144 12.28 5.93 -16.61
N THR A 145 11.74 5.82 -15.41
CA THR A 145 10.33 5.48 -15.18
C THR A 145 9.41 6.60 -15.68
N GLY A 146 9.80 7.87 -15.55
CA GLY A 146 9.08 9.01 -16.11
C GLY A 146 8.92 8.93 -17.64
N ILE A 147 9.96 8.47 -18.37
CA ILE A 147 9.89 8.28 -19.83
C ILE A 147 9.02 7.07 -20.18
N ILE A 148 9.13 5.97 -19.42
CA ILE A 148 8.35 4.73 -19.66
C ILE A 148 6.88 4.97 -19.35
N LYS A 149 6.55 5.64 -18.24
CA LYS A 149 5.23 6.19 -17.95
C LYS A 149 4.88 7.29 -18.98
N GLY A 150 3.71 7.87 -18.87
CA GLY A 150 3.27 9.01 -19.68
C GLY A 150 1.76 9.03 -19.82
N GLU A 151 1.25 9.90 -20.68
CA GLU A 151 -0.18 10.09 -20.89
C GLU A 151 -0.85 8.86 -21.51
N GLU A 152 -2.07 8.55 -21.04
CA GLU A 152 -2.88 7.47 -21.57
C GLU A 152 -3.07 7.62 -23.10
N GLY A 153 -3.00 6.49 -23.79
CA GLY A 153 -3.16 6.42 -25.25
C GLY A 153 -1.91 6.76 -26.04
N THR A 154 -0.85 7.29 -25.43
CA THR A 154 0.45 7.50 -26.09
C THR A 154 1.23 6.19 -26.18
N THR A 155 2.29 6.18 -26.99
CA THR A 155 3.13 4.99 -27.20
C THR A 155 4.57 5.31 -26.80
N VAL A 156 5.23 4.39 -26.11
CA VAL A 156 6.68 4.42 -25.88
C VAL A 156 7.36 3.37 -26.73
N HIS A 157 8.48 3.76 -27.33
CA HIS A 157 9.34 2.84 -28.08
C HIS A 157 10.41 2.27 -27.13
N LEU A 158 10.32 0.98 -26.81
CA LEU A 158 11.23 0.30 -25.87
C LEU A 158 12.22 -0.58 -26.62
N THR A 159 13.48 -0.53 -26.21
CA THR A 159 14.49 -1.52 -26.58
C THR A 159 14.76 -2.42 -25.38
N ILE A 160 14.52 -3.71 -25.56
CA ILE A 160 14.76 -4.72 -24.52
C ILE A 160 15.90 -5.68 -24.93
N ARG A 161 16.56 -6.26 -23.94
CA ARG A 161 17.53 -7.34 -24.10
C ARG A 161 17.03 -8.57 -23.34
N ARG A 162 16.83 -9.68 -24.09
CA ARG A 162 16.49 -11.00 -23.54
C ARG A 162 17.62 -11.98 -23.85
N GLY A 163 18.47 -12.24 -22.87
CA GLY A 163 19.72 -12.94 -23.08
C GLY A 163 20.65 -12.15 -24.02
N GLU A 164 21.01 -12.73 -25.18
CA GLU A 164 21.85 -12.08 -26.20
C GLU A 164 21.02 -11.38 -27.31
N ILE A 165 19.70 -11.45 -27.23
CA ILE A 165 18.82 -10.93 -28.27
C ILE A 165 18.29 -9.55 -27.86
N THR A 166 18.52 -8.54 -28.71
CA THR A 166 17.90 -7.20 -28.59
C THR A 166 16.64 -7.17 -29.44
N ARG A 167 15.59 -6.59 -28.90
CA ARG A 167 14.30 -6.39 -29.59
C ARG A 167 13.83 -4.95 -29.37
N GLU A 168 13.19 -4.41 -30.36
CA GLU A 168 12.53 -3.10 -30.32
C GLU A 168 11.02 -3.33 -30.40
N MET A 169 10.25 -2.61 -29.60
CA MET A 169 8.80 -2.74 -29.58
C MET A 169 8.12 -1.43 -29.18
N ASP A 170 6.97 -1.19 -29.80
CA ASP A 170 6.10 -0.09 -29.45
C ASP A 170 5.08 -0.58 -28.44
N VAL A 171 5.03 0.05 -27.26
CA VAL A 171 4.09 -0.28 -26.20
C VAL A 171 3.18 0.90 -25.96
N LYS A 172 1.88 0.69 -26.14
CA LYS A 172 0.88 1.72 -25.88
C LYS A 172 0.65 1.85 -24.37
N ARG A 173 0.67 3.07 -23.87
CA ARG A 173 0.29 3.35 -22.48
C ARG A 173 -1.22 3.29 -22.35
N GLU A 174 -1.69 2.51 -21.43
CA GLU A 174 -3.13 2.33 -21.17
C GLU A 174 -3.42 2.41 -19.69
N PHE A 175 -4.65 2.77 -19.36
CA PHE A 175 -5.17 2.58 -18.01
C PHE A 175 -5.39 1.09 -17.76
N PHE A 176 -4.95 0.60 -16.62
CA PHE A 176 -5.22 -0.76 -16.15
C PHE A 176 -5.34 -0.80 -14.63
N GLU A 177 -6.10 -1.75 -14.16
CA GLU A 177 -6.25 -2.06 -12.74
C GLU A 177 -5.43 -3.31 -12.41
N VAL A 178 -4.77 -3.28 -11.26
CA VAL A 178 -4.06 -4.44 -10.71
C VAL A 178 -4.98 -5.14 -9.73
N THR A 179 -5.06 -6.46 -9.81
CA THR A 179 -5.82 -7.27 -8.86
C THR A 179 -5.25 -7.13 -7.46
N VAL A 180 -6.11 -6.83 -6.51
CA VAL A 180 -5.75 -6.59 -5.10
C VAL A 180 -5.91 -7.84 -4.25
N ALA A 181 -6.93 -8.65 -4.58
CA ALA A 181 -7.15 -9.92 -3.92
C ALA A 181 -7.50 -11.01 -4.92
N SER A 182 -7.05 -12.22 -4.65
CA SER A 182 -7.30 -13.38 -5.52
C SER A 182 -7.53 -14.64 -4.70
N GLY A 183 -8.34 -15.55 -5.24
CA GLY A 183 -8.71 -16.82 -4.60
C GLY A 183 -8.15 -18.03 -5.33
N GLN A 184 -7.65 -19.03 -4.58
CA GLN A 184 -7.21 -20.32 -5.10
C GLN A 184 -7.69 -21.46 -4.20
N MET A 185 -8.29 -22.50 -4.78
CA MET A 185 -8.54 -23.76 -4.06
C MET A 185 -7.22 -24.51 -3.86
N LEU A 186 -6.90 -24.84 -2.60
CA LEU A 186 -5.70 -25.63 -2.26
C LEU A 186 -6.02 -27.12 -2.15
N THR A 187 -7.21 -27.44 -1.61
CA THR A 187 -7.75 -28.79 -1.49
C THR A 187 -9.21 -28.81 -1.94
N GLU A 188 -9.92 -29.92 -1.75
CA GLU A 188 -11.35 -30.01 -2.08
C GLU A 188 -12.23 -29.10 -1.22
N ASP A 189 -11.74 -28.71 0.00
CA ASP A 189 -12.53 -27.98 0.99
C ASP A 189 -11.78 -26.77 1.63
N ILE A 190 -10.52 -26.53 1.25
CA ILE A 190 -9.74 -25.39 1.73
C ILE A 190 -9.41 -24.46 0.55
N GLY A 191 -9.85 -23.21 0.66
CA GLY A 191 -9.47 -22.11 -0.23
C GLY A 191 -8.44 -21.20 0.41
N MET A 192 -7.62 -20.54 -0.41
CA MET A 192 -6.72 -19.48 0.03
C MET A 192 -7.06 -18.19 -0.71
N VAL A 193 -7.18 -17.11 0.04
CA VAL A 193 -7.33 -15.73 -0.48
C VAL A 193 -6.03 -14.99 -0.19
N THR A 194 -5.35 -14.56 -1.23
CA THR A 194 -4.18 -13.68 -1.13
C THR A 194 -4.65 -12.25 -1.22
N ILE A 195 -4.26 -11.40 -0.26
CA ILE A 195 -4.57 -9.97 -0.21
C ILE A 195 -3.27 -9.19 -0.31
N GLU A 196 -3.03 -8.55 -1.46
CA GLU A 196 -1.78 -7.85 -1.76
C GLU A 196 -1.60 -6.56 -0.95
N ASN A 197 -2.70 -5.83 -0.73
CA ASN A 197 -2.75 -4.62 0.09
C ASN A 197 -4.19 -4.33 0.52
N PHE A 198 -4.37 -3.38 1.45
CA PHE A 198 -5.68 -2.89 1.87
C PHE A 198 -6.03 -1.53 1.25
N ASP A 199 -5.62 -1.30 0.00
CA ASP A 199 -5.93 -0.08 -0.73
C ASP A 199 -7.27 -0.17 -1.48
N GLY A 200 -7.52 0.74 -2.39
CA GLY A 200 -8.81 0.79 -3.09
C GLY A 200 -9.18 -0.52 -3.77
N ARG A 201 -10.44 -0.93 -3.66
CA ARG A 201 -11.06 -2.18 -4.14
C ARG A 201 -10.73 -3.45 -3.34
N CYS A 202 -9.89 -3.35 -2.29
CA CYS A 202 -9.50 -4.53 -1.52
C CYS A 202 -10.71 -5.27 -0.94
N ALA A 203 -11.66 -4.55 -0.34
CA ALA A 203 -12.82 -5.17 0.29
C ALA A 203 -13.69 -5.92 -0.73
N ASP A 204 -14.04 -5.26 -1.83
CA ASP A 204 -14.88 -5.86 -2.87
C ASP A 204 -14.19 -7.09 -3.48
N GLU A 205 -12.92 -6.99 -3.89
CA GLU A 205 -12.19 -8.11 -4.50
C GLU A 205 -11.94 -9.28 -3.52
N THR A 206 -11.71 -8.98 -2.24
CA THR A 206 -11.54 -10.01 -1.20
C THR A 206 -12.86 -10.78 -0.99
N ILE A 207 -13.96 -10.07 -0.88
CA ILE A 207 -15.29 -10.70 -0.71
C ILE A 207 -15.64 -11.52 -1.94
N ASP A 208 -15.46 -10.99 -3.16
CA ASP A 208 -15.66 -11.71 -4.41
C ASP A 208 -14.81 -12.99 -4.48
N ALA A 209 -13.55 -12.93 -4.04
CA ALA A 209 -12.68 -14.10 -3.98
C ALA A 209 -13.16 -15.14 -2.98
N ILE A 210 -13.61 -14.73 -1.80
CA ILE A 210 -14.21 -15.62 -0.79
C ILE A 210 -15.46 -16.30 -1.35
N GLU A 211 -16.40 -15.52 -1.88
CA GLU A 211 -17.66 -16.06 -2.44
C GLU A 211 -17.39 -17.05 -3.58
N SER A 212 -16.44 -16.72 -4.47
CA SER A 212 -16.03 -17.62 -5.54
C SER A 212 -15.43 -18.94 -5.03
N LEU A 213 -14.63 -18.91 -3.96
CA LEU A 213 -14.09 -20.13 -3.35
C LEU A 213 -15.18 -20.96 -2.66
N MET A 214 -16.12 -20.29 -1.96
CA MET A 214 -17.27 -20.94 -1.35
C MET A 214 -18.14 -21.64 -2.40
N ASP A 215 -18.40 -21.01 -3.54
CA ASP A 215 -19.12 -21.60 -4.68
C ASP A 215 -18.37 -22.80 -5.28
N GLN A 216 -17.04 -22.82 -5.21
CA GLN A 216 -16.21 -23.97 -5.62
C GLN A 216 -16.16 -25.09 -4.58
N GLY A 217 -16.72 -24.88 -3.38
CA GLY A 217 -16.83 -25.89 -2.33
C GLY A 217 -15.90 -25.69 -1.15
N ALA A 218 -15.21 -24.56 -1.05
CA ALA A 218 -14.42 -24.24 0.14
C ALA A 218 -15.32 -24.21 1.39
N LYS A 219 -14.85 -24.76 2.47
CA LYS A 219 -15.47 -24.78 3.79
C LYS A 219 -14.56 -24.18 4.87
N LYS A 220 -13.34 -23.90 4.51
CA LYS A 220 -12.27 -23.36 5.35
C LYS A 220 -11.44 -22.43 4.50
N LEU A 221 -10.94 -21.33 5.08
CA LEU A 221 -10.18 -20.34 4.35
C LEU A 221 -8.82 -20.07 5.00
N ILE A 222 -7.83 -19.85 4.15
CA ILE A 222 -6.54 -19.26 4.52
C ILE A 222 -6.47 -17.87 3.91
N PHE A 223 -6.17 -16.86 4.71
CA PHE A 223 -5.85 -15.51 4.22
C PHE A 223 -4.34 -15.35 4.21
N ASP A 224 -3.79 -15.02 3.05
CA ASP A 224 -2.37 -14.70 2.92
C ASP A 224 -2.20 -13.18 2.85
N VAL A 225 -1.71 -12.60 3.95
CA VAL A 225 -1.35 -11.18 4.05
C VAL A 225 0.16 -11.00 4.28
N ARG A 226 0.96 -11.99 3.89
CA ARG A 226 2.41 -11.85 3.85
C ARG A 226 2.78 -10.82 2.79
N ASN A 227 3.82 -10.02 3.06
CA ASN A 227 4.29 -8.94 2.18
C ASN A 227 3.26 -7.82 1.93
N ASN A 228 2.14 -7.81 2.65
CA ASN A 228 1.11 -6.80 2.53
C ASN A 228 1.48 -5.56 3.37
N PRO A 229 1.72 -4.38 2.74
CA PRO A 229 2.18 -3.18 3.44
C PRO A 229 1.08 -2.48 4.27
N GLY A 230 -0.15 -3.00 4.24
CA GLY A 230 -1.31 -2.37 4.82
C GLY A 230 -2.15 -1.61 3.79
N GLY A 231 -2.75 -0.50 4.20
CA GLY A 231 -3.60 0.32 3.34
C GLY A 231 -4.66 1.09 4.12
N TYR A 232 -5.83 1.28 3.52
CA TYR A 232 -6.91 2.04 4.11
C TYR A 232 -7.65 1.30 5.23
N LYS A 233 -7.84 1.98 6.35
CA LYS A 233 -8.67 1.49 7.45
C LYS A 233 -10.08 1.07 7.00
N ARG A 234 -10.70 1.82 6.09
CA ARG A 234 -12.05 1.52 5.59
C ARG A 234 -12.12 0.17 4.87
N GLU A 235 -11.10 -0.16 4.08
CA GLU A 235 -11.02 -1.44 3.37
C GLU A 235 -10.81 -2.59 4.37
N LEU A 236 -9.88 -2.42 5.31
CA LEU A 236 -9.67 -3.35 6.42
C LEU A 236 -10.96 -3.63 7.19
N CYS A 237 -11.65 -2.57 7.63
CA CYS A 237 -12.89 -2.71 8.40
C CYS A 237 -14.00 -3.37 7.60
N ALA A 238 -14.11 -3.11 6.29
CA ALA A 238 -15.12 -3.73 5.44
C ALA A 238 -14.88 -5.24 5.25
N VAL A 239 -13.62 -5.67 5.12
CA VAL A 239 -13.29 -7.11 5.07
C VAL A 239 -13.55 -7.76 6.43
N LEU A 240 -13.14 -7.12 7.54
CA LEU A 240 -13.36 -7.67 8.88
C LEU A 240 -14.83 -7.74 9.27
N ASP A 241 -15.66 -6.77 8.83
CA ASP A 241 -17.12 -6.76 9.03
C ASP A 241 -17.78 -7.97 8.37
N TYR A 242 -17.33 -8.34 7.17
CA TYR A 242 -17.80 -9.56 6.47
C TYR A 242 -17.40 -10.87 7.19
N LEU A 243 -16.26 -10.86 7.91
CA LEU A 243 -15.68 -12.07 8.51
C LEU A 243 -16.04 -12.26 9.99
N LEU A 244 -16.26 -11.18 10.76
CA LEU A 244 -16.34 -11.21 12.22
C LEU A 244 -17.73 -10.89 12.73
N PRO A 245 -18.16 -11.51 13.84
CA PRO A 245 -19.46 -11.22 14.47
C PRO A 245 -19.53 -9.80 15.02
N GLU A 246 -20.74 -9.38 15.43
CA GLU A 246 -21.00 -8.07 16.03
C GLU A 246 -20.00 -7.73 17.13
N GLY A 247 -19.32 -6.59 16.98
CA GLY A 247 -18.37 -6.09 17.97
C GLY A 247 -17.34 -5.11 17.40
N PRO A 248 -16.40 -4.65 18.23
CA PRO A 248 -15.39 -3.69 17.81
C PRO A 248 -14.37 -4.33 16.87
N LEU A 249 -14.11 -3.72 15.72
CA LEU A 249 -13.11 -4.16 14.76
C LEU A 249 -11.77 -3.42 14.93
N PHE A 250 -11.84 -2.12 15.22
CA PHE A 250 -10.69 -1.25 15.20
C PHE A 250 -10.91 -0.02 16.10
N ARG A 251 -9.88 0.36 16.86
CA ARG A 251 -9.94 1.52 17.75
C ARG A 251 -8.87 2.52 17.35
N SER A 252 -9.26 3.78 17.18
CA SER A 252 -8.39 4.90 16.85
C SER A 252 -8.41 5.94 17.95
N GLU A 253 -7.23 6.40 18.40
CA GLU A 253 -7.05 7.55 19.28
C GLU A 253 -6.29 8.63 18.49
N TYR A 254 -6.93 9.76 18.25
CA TYR A 254 -6.36 10.87 17.49
C TYR A 254 -5.52 11.78 18.40
N TYR A 255 -4.67 12.62 17.78
CA TYR A 255 -3.78 13.56 18.46
C TYR A 255 -4.49 14.57 19.35
N ASP A 256 -5.77 14.83 19.12
CA ASP A 256 -6.62 15.72 19.92
C ASP A 256 -7.35 15.00 21.08
N GLY A 257 -7.08 13.70 21.25
CA GLY A 257 -7.72 12.86 22.27
C GLY A 257 -9.10 12.33 21.85
N THR A 258 -9.52 12.53 20.61
CA THR A 258 -10.75 11.92 20.09
C THR A 258 -10.54 10.42 19.89
N GLU A 259 -11.45 9.62 20.41
CA GLU A 259 -11.49 8.17 20.19
C GLU A 259 -12.57 7.81 19.19
N GLN A 260 -12.29 6.85 18.32
CA GLN A 260 -13.24 6.25 17.39
C GLN A 260 -13.12 4.74 17.46
N VAL A 261 -14.26 4.05 17.49
CA VAL A 261 -14.36 2.60 17.37
C VAL A 261 -15.13 2.30 16.08
N ASP A 262 -14.55 1.49 15.22
CA ASP A 262 -15.24 0.92 14.07
C ASP A 262 -15.74 -0.46 14.51
N GLU A 263 -17.00 -0.79 14.18
CA GLU A 263 -17.70 -1.96 14.70
C GLU A 263 -18.24 -2.80 13.54
N SER A 264 -18.30 -4.11 13.73
CA SER A 264 -18.95 -5.07 12.86
C SER A 264 -20.41 -5.24 13.27
N ASP A 265 -21.25 -5.62 12.30
CA ASP A 265 -22.62 -6.01 12.57
C ASP A 265 -22.74 -7.53 12.89
N ALA A 266 -23.96 -8.09 12.87
CA ALA A 266 -24.17 -9.48 13.25
C ALA A 266 -24.06 -10.48 12.09
N ASP A 267 -23.92 -9.99 10.86
CA ASP A 267 -23.83 -10.84 9.67
C ASP A 267 -22.34 -11.18 9.41
N CYS A 268 -21.93 -12.41 9.66
CA CYS A 268 -20.54 -12.83 9.52
C CYS A 268 -20.38 -14.19 8.86
N LEU A 269 -19.18 -14.50 8.42
CA LEU A 269 -18.81 -15.79 7.87
C LEU A 269 -18.33 -16.73 8.98
N ASP A 270 -19.14 -17.73 9.33
CA ASP A 270 -18.84 -18.71 10.39
C ASP A 270 -18.22 -19.97 9.81
N ILE A 271 -16.93 -19.93 9.49
CA ILE A 271 -16.13 -21.08 9.04
C ILE A 271 -14.71 -21.02 9.62
N PRO A 272 -14.01 -22.17 9.77
CA PRO A 272 -12.63 -22.17 10.23
C PRO A 272 -11.68 -21.39 9.30
N MET A 273 -10.86 -20.53 9.89
CA MET A 273 -9.92 -19.68 9.16
C MET A 273 -8.49 -19.80 9.70
N ALA A 274 -7.52 -19.50 8.86
CA ALA A 274 -6.13 -19.25 9.23
C ALA A 274 -5.63 -18.01 8.50
N VAL A 275 -4.64 -17.32 9.07
CA VAL A 275 -4.03 -16.14 8.43
C VAL A 275 -2.52 -16.28 8.43
N LEU A 276 -1.91 -16.06 7.25
CA LEU A 276 -0.46 -16.08 7.06
C LEU A 276 0.11 -14.67 7.19
N VAL A 277 1.14 -14.53 8.01
CA VAL A 277 1.85 -13.26 8.24
C VAL A 277 3.36 -13.44 8.16
N ASN A 278 4.08 -12.35 7.86
CA ASN A 278 5.53 -12.28 7.94
C ASN A 278 6.01 -10.88 8.39
N SER A 279 7.33 -10.65 8.37
CA SER A 279 7.93 -9.36 8.74
C SER A 279 7.51 -8.19 7.84
N GLU A 280 7.02 -8.47 6.65
CA GLU A 280 6.52 -7.49 5.69
C GLU A 280 4.98 -7.34 5.72
N SER A 281 4.30 -8.04 6.62
CA SER A 281 2.89 -7.77 6.97
C SER A 281 2.85 -6.56 7.87
N ILE A 282 2.38 -5.40 7.37
CA ILE A 282 2.52 -4.11 8.03
C ILE A 282 1.14 -3.44 8.23
N SER A 283 0.95 -2.74 9.36
CA SER A 283 -0.21 -1.85 9.53
C SER A 283 -1.56 -2.59 9.42
N ALA A 284 -2.41 -2.26 8.44
CA ALA A 284 -3.72 -2.91 8.24
C ALA A 284 -3.61 -4.45 8.18
N ALA A 285 -2.53 -5.00 7.59
CA ALA A 285 -2.30 -6.45 7.55
C ALA A 285 -2.08 -7.04 8.94
N GLU A 286 -1.37 -6.34 9.83
CA GLU A 286 -1.20 -6.75 11.22
C GLU A 286 -2.53 -6.70 11.99
N PHE A 287 -3.30 -5.62 11.78
CA PHE A 287 -4.60 -5.46 12.44
C PHE A 287 -5.65 -6.44 11.91
N PHE A 288 -5.59 -6.82 10.64
CA PHE A 288 -6.40 -7.89 10.08
C PHE A 288 -6.14 -9.21 10.81
N ALA A 289 -4.88 -9.61 10.92
CA ALA A 289 -4.53 -10.83 11.62
C ALA A 289 -4.86 -10.75 13.14
N ALA A 290 -4.59 -9.61 13.79
CA ALA A 290 -4.89 -9.41 15.21
C ALA A 290 -6.40 -9.48 15.50
N ALA A 291 -7.24 -8.90 14.65
CA ALA A 291 -8.67 -8.94 14.86
C ALA A 291 -9.21 -10.37 14.72
N LEU A 292 -8.77 -11.12 13.73
CA LEU A 292 -9.15 -12.51 13.53
C LEU A 292 -8.70 -13.41 14.71
N ASP A 293 -7.50 -13.18 15.24
CA ASP A 293 -6.96 -13.89 16.40
C ASP A 293 -7.75 -13.56 17.68
N GLU A 294 -7.95 -12.27 17.98
CA GLU A 294 -8.67 -11.84 19.18
C GLU A 294 -10.14 -12.28 19.24
N TYR A 295 -10.77 -12.52 18.09
CA TYR A 295 -12.11 -13.12 17.96
C TYR A 295 -12.08 -14.65 17.97
N GLU A 296 -10.90 -15.27 18.08
CA GLU A 296 -10.74 -16.73 17.94
C GLU A 296 -11.28 -17.27 16.59
N ALA A 297 -11.36 -16.39 15.58
CA ALA A 297 -11.89 -16.70 14.26
C ALA A 297 -10.84 -17.33 13.33
N ALA A 298 -9.54 -17.03 13.53
CA ALA A 298 -8.47 -17.61 12.74
C ALA A 298 -7.24 -17.93 13.60
N THR A 299 -6.49 -18.95 13.19
CA THR A 299 -5.14 -19.24 13.72
C THR A 299 -4.10 -18.46 12.92
N VAL A 300 -3.24 -17.71 13.58
CA VAL A 300 -2.15 -16.96 12.94
C VAL A 300 -0.94 -17.86 12.72
N VAL A 301 -0.46 -17.94 11.49
CA VAL A 301 0.67 -18.80 11.06
C VAL A 301 1.74 -17.95 10.36
N GLY A 302 3.00 -18.18 10.62
CA GLY A 302 4.09 -17.49 9.92
C GLY A 302 5.21 -17.01 10.81
N THR A 303 5.65 -15.76 10.63
CA THR A 303 6.72 -15.15 11.42
C THR A 303 6.28 -13.80 12.01
N GLN A 304 7.04 -13.33 13.01
CA GLN A 304 6.79 -12.07 13.72
C GLN A 304 6.64 -10.88 12.76
N THR A 305 5.62 -10.04 12.97
CA THR A 305 5.41 -8.82 12.22
C THR A 305 6.13 -7.61 12.84
N ILE A 306 6.13 -6.45 12.14
CA ILE A 306 6.98 -5.30 12.49
C ILE A 306 6.44 -4.42 13.63
N GLY A 307 5.12 -4.37 13.85
CA GLY A 307 4.51 -3.54 14.90
C GLY A 307 4.31 -2.07 14.50
N LYS A 308 3.56 -1.79 13.44
CA LYS A 308 3.16 -0.43 13.11
C LYS A 308 1.85 -0.07 13.82
N GLY A 309 1.91 0.74 14.86
CA GLY A 309 0.75 1.14 15.68
C GLY A 309 0.33 2.61 15.53
N TYR A 310 0.84 3.34 14.53
CA TYR A 310 0.47 4.71 14.24
C TYR A 310 -0.16 4.80 12.85
N PHE A 311 -1.20 5.65 12.70
CA PHE A 311 -1.77 5.94 11.38
C PHE A 311 -1.43 7.35 10.93
N GLN A 312 -1.25 7.47 9.62
CA GLN A 312 -0.95 8.72 8.97
C GLN A 312 -2.19 9.27 8.29
N GLN A 313 -2.27 10.60 8.27
CA GLN A 313 -3.17 11.32 7.38
C GLN A 313 -2.32 12.14 6.41
N THR A 314 -2.65 12.00 5.12
CA THR A 314 -1.96 12.74 4.06
C THR A 314 -2.68 14.06 3.78
N TYR A 315 -1.91 15.14 3.81
CA TYR A 315 -2.39 16.49 3.54
C TYR A 315 -1.73 17.02 2.28
N ARG A 316 -2.54 17.35 1.28
CA ARG A 316 -2.07 17.99 0.06
C ARG A 316 -1.71 19.45 0.33
N LEU A 317 -0.57 19.90 -0.18
CA LEU A 317 -0.09 21.27 -0.12
C LEU A 317 -0.54 22.07 -1.37
N SER A 318 -0.33 23.38 -1.34
CA SER A 318 -0.85 24.29 -2.37
C SER A 318 -0.13 24.17 -3.72
N ASP A 319 1.08 23.67 -3.72
CA ASP A 319 1.92 23.40 -4.91
C ASP A 319 1.67 22.03 -5.54
N GLY A 320 0.82 21.22 -4.92
CA GLY A 320 0.50 19.86 -5.35
C GLY A 320 1.28 18.77 -4.62
N SER A 321 2.33 19.11 -3.89
CA SER A 321 3.04 18.19 -3.00
C SER A 321 2.17 17.75 -1.83
N ALA A 322 2.63 16.78 -1.04
CA ALA A 322 1.86 16.28 0.11
C ALA A 322 2.76 15.90 1.29
N VAL A 323 2.17 15.95 2.47
CA VAL A 323 2.80 15.48 3.71
C VAL A 323 1.91 14.47 4.40
N GLY A 324 2.45 13.30 4.70
CA GLY A 324 1.83 12.30 5.56
C GLY A 324 2.35 12.48 6.98
N LEU A 325 1.44 12.71 7.92
CA LEU A 325 1.78 12.88 9.33
C LEU A 325 1.12 11.81 10.18
N SER A 326 1.86 11.25 11.14
CA SER A 326 1.27 10.41 12.17
C SER A 326 0.34 11.25 13.05
N VAL A 327 -0.96 11.03 12.90
CA VAL A 327 -2.00 11.84 13.56
C VAL A 327 -2.74 11.09 14.66
N GLY A 328 -2.40 9.84 14.89
CA GLY A 328 -3.01 9.05 15.95
C GLY A 328 -2.42 7.67 16.06
N LYS A 329 -2.91 6.95 17.06
CA LYS A 329 -2.58 5.56 17.37
C LYS A 329 -3.82 4.71 17.13
N TYR A 330 -3.59 3.46 16.82
CA TYR A 330 -4.65 2.48 16.81
C TYR A 330 -4.33 1.26 17.66
N THR A 331 -5.38 0.62 18.10
CA THR A 331 -5.33 -0.60 18.88
C THR A 331 -6.29 -1.62 18.27
N THR A 332 -6.03 -2.88 18.61
CA THR A 332 -6.85 -4.02 18.23
C THR A 332 -8.27 -3.93 18.85
N PRO A 333 -9.21 -4.80 18.48
CA PRO A 333 -10.53 -4.85 19.10
C PRO A 333 -10.51 -4.84 20.63
N ASN A 334 -9.59 -5.58 21.24
CA ASN A 334 -9.42 -5.65 22.70
C ASN A 334 -8.61 -4.48 23.29
N GLY A 335 -8.22 -3.50 22.49
CA GLY A 335 -7.45 -2.33 22.94
C GLY A 335 -5.95 -2.58 23.11
N VAL A 336 -5.40 -3.61 22.47
CA VAL A 336 -3.97 -3.92 22.51
C VAL A 336 -3.22 -3.07 21.47
N SER A 337 -2.13 -2.44 21.88
CA SER A 337 -1.24 -1.72 20.94
C SER A 337 -0.23 -2.68 20.32
N LEU A 338 -0.14 -2.66 19.00
CA LEU A 338 0.88 -3.41 18.26
C LEU A 338 2.20 -2.63 18.10
N THR A 339 2.27 -1.37 18.56
CA THR A 339 3.41 -0.48 18.36
C THR A 339 4.72 -1.13 18.85
N ASP A 340 5.70 -1.27 17.94
CA ASP A 340 7.02 -1.85 18.16
C ASP A 340 7.03 -3.30 18.71
N VAL A 341 5.86 -3.95 18.74
CA VAL A 341 5.69 -5.34 19.19
C VAL A 341 5.26 -6.23 18.03
N GLY A 342 4.27 -5.81 17.24
CA GLY A 342 3.68 -6.61 16.18
C GLY A 342 2.86 -7.77 16.70
N ILE A 343 2.64 -8.76 15.82
CA ILE A 343 1.93 -10.00 16.13
C ILE A 343 2.92 -11.15 16.17
N THR A 344 2.85 -11.93 17.22
CA THR A 344 3.54 -13.22 17.30
C THR A 344 2.56 -14.30 16.84
N PRO A 345 2.85 -15.04 15.76
CA PRO A 345 1.96 -16.10 15.29
C PRO A 345 1.76 -17.21 16.35
N ASP A 346 0.56 -17.83 16.33
CA ASP A 346 0.26 -19.04 17.14
C ASP A 346 1.12 -20.22 16.70
N VAL A 347 1.33 -20.31 15.37
CA VAL A 347 2.16 -21.33 14.74
C VAL A 347 3.33 -20.65 14.04
N VAL A 348 4.46 -20.59 14.72
CA VAL A 348 5.69 -20.00 14.15
C VAL A 348 6.31 -20.96 13.15
N VAL A 349 6.46 -20.52 11.91
CA VAL A 349 7.09 -21.28 10.82
C VAL A 349 8.12 -20.38 10.13
N GLU A 350 9.38 -20.58 10.54
CA GLU A 350 10.52 -19.88 9.94
C GLU A 350 10.82 -20.41 8.53
N VAL A 351 11.25 -19.52 7.66
CA VAL A 351 11.72 -19.86 6.30
C VAL A 351 13.14 -19.35 6.10
N SER A 352 13.90 -19.98 5.22
CA SER A 352 15.22 -19.45 4.85
C SER A 352 15.08 -18.15 4.08
N GLU A 353 16.12 -17.31 4.11
CA GLU A 353 16.15 -16.06 3.34
C GLU A 353 15.91 -16.30 1.83
N GLU A 354 16.47 -17.37 1.28
CA GLU A 354 16.25 -17.74 -0.11
C GLU A 354 14.77 -18.06 -0.39
N LEU A 355 14.13 -18.85 0.49
CA LEU A 355 12.71 -19.20 0.35
C LEU A 355 11.81 -18.00 0.59
N PHE A 356 12.17 -17.08 1.52
CA PHE A 356 11.47 -15.83 1.74
C PHE A 356 11.38 -15.02 0.43
N TRP A 357 12.50 -14.82 -0.25
CA TRP A 357 12.51 -14.08 -1.52
C TRP A 357 11.77 -14.83 -2.65
N GLN A 358 11.81 -16.15 -2.66
CA GLN A 358 11.02 -16.93 -3.63
C GLN A 358 9.51 -16.77 -3.39
N ILE A 359 9.06 -16.77 -2.13
CA ILE A 359 7.67 -16.49 -1.76
C ILE A 359 7.31 -15.06 -2.12
N TYR A 360 8.17 -14.10 -1.77
CA TYR A 360 7.98 -12.68 -2.05
C TYR A 360 7.74 -12.40 -3.54
N TYR A 361 8.47 -13.07 -4.42
CA TYR A 361 8.33 -12.92 -5.87
C TYR A 361 7.33 -13.90 -6.50
N GLY A 362 6.54 -14.62 -5.73
CA GLY A 362 5.55 -15.57 -6.23
C GLY A 362 6.13 -16.79 -6.97
N ASN A 363 7.38 -17.13 -6.71
CA ASN A 363 8.12 -18.21 -7.39
C ASN A 363 7.97 -19.58 -6.71
N VAL A 364 7.10 -19.70 -5.70
CA VAL A 364 6.85 -20.93 -4.95
C VAL A 364 5.39 -21.35 -5.10
N ASP A 365 5.18 -22.55 -5.58
CA ASP A 365 3.86 -23.18 -5.50
C ASP A 365 3.52 -23.48 -4.02
N TRP A 366 2.24 -23.37 -3.66
CA TRP A 366 1.78 -23.56 -2.29
C TRP A 366 2.19 -24.92 -1.68
N THR A 367 2.38 -25.96 -2.50
CA THR A 367 2.86 -27.29 -2.05
C THR A 367 4.33 -27.30 -1.64
N GLY A 368 5.08 -26.29 -2.04
CA GLY A 368 6.47 -26.05 -1.63
C GLY A 368 6.61 -25.03 -0.48
N ASP A 369 5.51 -24.40 -0.06
CA ASP A 369 5.50 -23.36 0.97
C ASP A 369 5.17 -23.95 2.36
N PRO A 370 6.16 -24.01 3.28
CA PRO A 370 5.96 -24.63 4.59
C PRO A 370 4.94 -23.86 5.46
N GLN A 371 4.77 -22.55 5.26
CA GLN A 371 3.80 -21.75 6.01
C GLN A 371 2.38 -22.06 5.55
N VAL A 372 2.14 -22.15 4.23
CA VAL A 372 0.85 -22.56 3.68
C VAL A 372 0.52 -24.00 4.09
N LEU A 373 1.50 -24.91 4.04
CA LEU A 373 1.29 -26.30 4.48
C LEU A 373 0.94 -26.39 5.96
N ALA A 374 1.55 -25.58 6.82
CA ALA A 374 1.21 -25.51 8.24
C ALA A 374 -0.21 -24.99 8.47
N ALA A 375 -0.65 -23.95 7.74
CA ALA A 375 -2.01 -23.44 7.81
C ALA A 375 -3.05 -24.50 7.33
N VAL A 376 -2.75 -25.21 6.26
CA VAL A 376 -3.57 -26.34 5.80
C VAL A 376 -3.70 -27.42 6.88
N GLU A 377 -2.60 -27.74 7.58
CA GLU A 377 -2.65 -28.75 8.65
C GLU A 377 -3.45 -28.27 9.87
N VAL A 378 -3.32 -26.99 10.25
CA VAL A 378 -4.15 -26.35 11.29
C VAL A 378 -5.63 -26.53 10.94
N LEU A 379 -6.02 -26.15 9.72
CA LEU A 379 -7.41 -26.21 9.29
C LEU A 379 -7.95 -27.65 9.15
N LYS A 380 -7.13 -28.62 8.78
CA LYS A 380 -7.55 -30.04 8.76
C LYS A 380 -7.96 -30.55 10.14
N ASN A 381 -7.34 -30.01 11.20
CA ASN A 381 -7.59 -30.40 12.60
C ASN A 381 -8.69 -29.55 13.25
N ALA A 382 -9.15 -28.47 12.61
CA ALA A 382 -10.28 -27.67 13.06
C ALA A 382 -11.60 -28.39 12.77
N GLU A 383 -12.50 -28.46 13.80
CA GLU A 383 -13.82 -29.10 13.70
C GLU A 383 -14.83 -28.21 12.94
#